data_255b92598df5945adbcd1923922e9979
#
_entry.id   255b92598df5945adbcd1923922e9979
#
_cell.length_a   1.000
_cell.length_b   1.000
_cell.length_c   1.000
_cell.angle_alpha   90.00
_cell.angle_beta   90.00
_cell.angle_gamma   90.00
#
_symmetry.space_group_name_H-M   'P 1'
#
loop_
_entity.id
_entity.type
_entity.pdbx_description
1 polymer ?
#
loop_
_entity_poly.entity_id
_entity_poly.type
_entity_poly.pdbx_seq_one_letter_code
_entity_poly.pdbx_strand_id
1 'polypeptide(L)'
;MIYLKLFLNFLMIGALSFGGGYGMVSLVRETVISNGWLTESEFLNFIAVSESTPGPLAVNMATFIGSAQGGFLGSFLATLGVVLPSFIIILLIAAVLKNLMKYAGVNAFLSGIRPCVIAMILATAIGMTISILLGFTDIYSALAPDPKSILVFAILWLTHFGYKRIKKTAPSPIIMILFSAALGILLWGV
;
A
#
# COMPACT_ATOMS: atom_id res chain seq x y z
N MET A 1 23.35 4.09 20.24
CA MET A 1 22.67 5.24 19.58
C MET A 1 21.82 4.87 18.33
N ILE A 2 21.55 3.58 18.11
CA ILE A 2 20.80 3.12 16.93
C ILE A 2 19.33 3.64 16.91
N TYR A 3 18.67 3.66 18.04
CA TYR A 3 17.27 4.07 18.18
C TYR A 3 16.99 5.49 17.69
N LEU A 4 17.86 6.45 18.06
CA LEU A 4 17.74 7.83 17.61
C LEU A 4 17.98 7.95 16.09
N LYS A 5 18.96 7.19 15.57
CA LYS A 5 19.22 7.15 14.13
C LYS A 5 18.02 6.60 13.36
N LEU A 6 17.43 5.49 13.82
CA LEU A 6 16.23 4.93 13.23
C LEU A 6 15.09 5.95 13.22
N PHE A 7 14.79 6.55 14.36
CA PHE A 7 13.73 7.53 14.47
C PHE A 7 13.93 8.72 13.52
N LEU A 8 15.11 9.36 13.54
CA LEU A 8 15.38 10.55 12.73
C LEU A 8 15.42 10.26 11.23
N ASN A 9 16.02 9.14 10.81
CA ASN A 9 16.04 8.78 9.39
C ASN A 9 14.64 8.46 8.87
N PHE A 10 13.85 7.70 9.60
CA PHE A 10 12.47 7.41 9.19
C PHE A 10 11.55 8.62 9.30
N LEU A 11 11.81 9.55 10.23
CA LEU A 11 11.11 10.83 10.29
C LEU A 11 11.41 11.69 9.05
N MET A 12 12.66 11.73 8.62
CA MET A 12 13.05 12.42 7.40
C MET A 12 12.43 11.77 6.16
N ILE A 13 12.44 10.44 6.06
CA ILE A 13 11.78 9.70 4.99
C ILE A 13 10.27 10.01 4.97
N GLY A 14 9.60 9.96 6.13
CA GLY A 14 8.18 10.27 6.22
C GLY A 14 7.82 11.72 5.87
N ALA A 15 8.73 12.67 6.13
CA ALA A 15 8.53 14.08 5.82
C ALA A 15 8.79 14.41 4.35
N LEU A 16 9.76 13.75 3.71
CA LEU A 16 10.20 14.05 2.34
C LEU A 16 9.53 13.18 1.28
N SER A 17 8.78 12.16 1.67
CA SER A 17 8.17 11.25 0.72
C SER A 17 6.93 11.85 0.05
N PHE A 18 6.98 11.92 -1.27
CA PHE A 18 5.86 12.29 -2.13
C PHE A 18 5.52 11.14 -3.07
N GLY A 19 4.25 10.98 -3.40
CA GLY A 19 3.83 10.03 -4.45
C GLY A 19 3.50 8.62 -4.00
N GLY A 20 3.42 8.38 -2.67
CA GLY A 20 2.98 7.08 -2.13
C GLY A 20 4.12 6.11 -1.78
N GLY A 21 3.75 4.86 -1.41
CA GLY A 21 4.67 3.88 -0.84
C GLY A 21 5.88 3.54 -1.72
N TYR A 22 5.69 3.42 -3.01
CA TYR A 22 6.79 3.11 -3.95
C TYR A 22 7.80 4.26 -4.11
N GLY A 23 7.37 5.52 -4.03
CA GLY A 23 8.28 6.66 -4.05
C GLY A 23 9.22 6.70 -2.83
N MET A 24 8.80 6.10 -1.71
CA MET A 24 9.62 6.00 -0.50
C MET A 24 10.67 4.89 -0.58
N VAL A 25 10.49 3.87 -1.41
CA VAL A 25 11.39 2.71 -1.50
C VAL A 25 12.82 3.14 -1.81
N SER A 26 13.01 4.09 -2.71
CA SER A 26 14.33 4.60 -3.08
C SER A 26 15.01 5.34 -1.90
N LEU A 27 14.24 6.16 -1.16
CA LEU A 27 14.76 6.88 0.02
C LEU A 27 15.12 5.92 1.16
N VAL A 28 14.27 4.91 1.40
CA VAL A 28 14.54 3.87 2.39
C VAL A 28 15.79 3.10 1.99
N ARG A 29 15.91 2.67 0.73
CA ARG A 29 17.07 1.95 0.19
C ARG A 29 18.36 2.74 0.43
N GLU A 30 18.39 3.98 -0.02
CA GLU A 30 19.56 4.85 0.17
C GLU A 30 19.94 4.97 1.64
N THR A 31 18.96 5.18 2.51
CA THR A 31 19.18 5.31 3.95
C THR A 31 19.74 4.04 4.57
N VAL A 32 19.19 2.86 4.25
CA VAL A 32 19.61 1.61 4.90
C VAL A 32 20.96 1.13 4.39
N ILE A 33 21.26 1.33 3.10
CA ILE A 33 22.55 0.96 2.52
C ILE A 33 23.65 1.91 3.00
N SER A 34 23.43 3.22 2.97
CA SER A 34 24.42 4.22 3.39
C SER A 34 24.76 4.12 4.88
N ASN A 35 23.81 3.71 5.73
CA ASN A 35 24.05 3.47 7.14
C ASN A 35 24.64 2.07 7.43
N GLY A 36 24.79 1.21 6.43
CA GLY A 36 25.26 -0.17 6.60
C GLY A 36 24.28 -1.05 7.40
N TRP A 37 23.00 -0.72 7.40
CA TRP A 37 21.99 -1.49 8.14
C TRP A 37 21.59 -2.76 7.44
N LEU A 38 21.55 -2.74 6.12
CA LEU A 38 21.19 -3.88 5.28
C LEU A 38 22.11 -3.91 4.05
N THR A 39 22.30 -5.10 3.52
CA THR A 39 22.84 -5.33 2.17
C THR A 39 21.75 -5.17 1.13
N GLU A 40 22.11 -5.04 -0.14
CA GLU A 40 21.16 -4.92 -1.24
C GLU A 40 20.20 -6.11 -1.30
N SER A 41 20.72 -7.33 -1.12
CA SER A 41 19.93 -8.56 -1.15
C SER A 41 18.94 -8.64 0.02
N GLU A 42 19.36 -8.24 1.23
CA GLU A 42 18.47 -8.16 2.38
C GLU A 42 17.38 -7.13 2.17
N PHE A 43 17.72 -5.97 1.61
CA PHE A 43 16.74 -4.93 1.33
C PHE A 43 15.64 -5.42 0.36
N LEU A 44 16.01 -6.14 -0.70
CA LEU A 44 15.02 -6.74 -1.62
C LEU A 44 14.10 -7.74 -0.91
N ASN A 45 14.65 -8.55 0.00
CA ASN A 45 13.82 -9.45 0.81
C ASN A 45 12.85 -8.67 1.72
N PHE A 46 13.29 -7.57 2.32
CA PHE A 46 12.42 -6.71 3.14
C PHE A 46 11.30 -6.06 2.33
N ILE A 47 11.55 -5.67 1.07
CA ILE A 47 10.50 -5.19 0.16
C ILE A 47 9.46 -6.30 -0.04
N ALA A 48 9.89 -7.51 -0.43
CA ALA A 48 8.98 -8.61 -0.70
C ALA A 48 8.09 -8.95 0.51
N VAL A 49 8.67 -9.00 1.72
CA VAL A 49 7.92 -9.22 2.96
C VAL A 49 6.97 -8.07 3.25
N SER A 50 7.39 -6.83 3.01
CA SER A 50 6.56 -5.64 3.25
C SER A 50 5.39 -5.55 2.28
N GLU A 51 5.56 -5.99 1.04
CA GLU A 51 4.48 -6.07 0.04
C GLU A 51 3.48 -7.17 0.34
N SER A 52 3.94 -8.30 0.88
CA SER A 52 3.05 -9.40 1.28
C SER A 52 2.30 -9.12 2.58
N THR A 53 2.72 -8.11 3.35
CA THR A 53 2.08 -7.74 4.62
C THR A 53 0.98 -6.70 4.38
N PRO A 54 -0.27 -6.95 4.84
CA PRO A 54 -1.34 -5.96 4.70
C PRO A 54 -1.01 -4.66 5.43
N GLY A 55 -0.97 -3.55 4.69
CA GLY A 55 -0.69 -2.22 5.26
C GLY A 55 0.09 -1.32 4.31
N PRO A 56 0.34 -0.06 4.70
CA PRO A 56 1.15 0.85 3.91
C PRO A 56 2.60 0.36 3.82
N LEU A 57 3.10 0.16 2.61
CA LEU A 57 4.43 -0.38 2.32
C LEU A 57 5.54 0.29 3.16
N ALA A 58 5.53 1.62 3.20
CA ALA A 58 6.53 2.38 3.94
C ALA A 58 6.51 2.14 5.46
N VAL A 59 5.32 1.95 6.03
CA VAL A 59 5.14 1.64 7.46
C VAL A 59 5.62 0.22 7.74
N ASN A 60 5.29 -0.73 6.87
CA ASN A 60 5.75 -2.11 6.98
C ASN A 60 7.28 -2.18 6.89
N MET A 61 7.89 -1.50 5.90
CA MET A 61 9.35 -1.43 5.77
C MET A 61 10.02 -0.82 7.01
N ALA A 62 9.49 0.30 7.52
CA ALA A 62 10.01 0.94 8.73
C ALA A 62 9.97 -0.03 9.94
N THR A 63 8.85 -0.73 10.09
CA THR A 63 8.65 -1.71 11.16
C THR A 63 9.64 -2.86 11.07
N PHE A 64 9.80 -3.46 9.89
CA PHE A 64 10.72 -4.59 9.69
C PHE A 64 12.19 -4.18 9.82
N ILE A 65 12.60 -3.08 9.19
CA ILE A 65 13.98 -2.58 9.29
C ILE A 65 14.29 -2.20 10.73
N GLY A 66 13.37 -1.49 11.38
CA GLY A 66 13.51 -1.14 12.80
C GLY A 66 13.65 -2.37 13.70
N SER A 67 12.88 -3.43 13.43
CA SER A 67 12.95 -4.70 14.14
C SER A 67 14.30 -5.39 13.95
N ALA A 68 14.81 -5.43 12.73
CA ALA A 68 16.11 -6.04 12.41
C ALA A 68 17.28 -5.32 13.09
N GLN A 69 17.21 -3.99 13.20
CA GLN A 69 18.30 -3.17 13.73
C GLN A 69 18.24 -2.94 15.25
N GLY A 70 17.07 -2.97 15.86
CA GLY A 70 16.90 -2.61 17.28
C GLY A 70 15.78 -3.36 17.99
N GLY A 71 15.34 -4.50 17.45
CA GLY A 71 14.28 -5.29 18.04
C GLY A 71 12.96 -4.52 18.17
N PHE A 72 12.18 -4.81 19.18
CA PHE A 72 10.86 -4.19 19.40
C PHE A 72 10.91 -2.66 19.51
N LEU A 73 11.88 -2.11 20.26
CA LEU A 73 12.05 -0.67 20.41
C LEU A 73 12.48 0.00 19.10
N GLY A 74 13.33 -0.65 18.31
CA GLY A 74 13.73 -0.18 16.98
C GLY A 74 12.54 -0.14 16.02
N SER A 75 11.72 -1.19 16.02
CA SER A 75 10.48 -1.26 15.27
C SER A 75 9.54 -0.12 15.62
N PHE A 76 9.28 0.08 16.90
CA PHE A 76 8.38 1.14 17.38
C PHE A 76 8.86 2.55 16.98
N LEU A 77 10.15 2.85 17.17
CA LEU A 77 10.69 4.16 16.87
C LEU A 77 10.80 4.45 15.37
N ALA A 78 11.15 3.46 14.55
CA ALA A 78 11.18 3.61 13.10
C ALA A 78 9.76 3.84 12.54
N THR A 79 8.79 3.06 13.01
CA THR A 79 7.38 3.20 12.64
C THR A 79 6.82 4.55 13.08
N LEU A 80 7.08 4.96 14.32
CA LEU A 80 6.68 6.28 14.82
C LEU A 80 7.30 7.40 13.98
N GLY A 81 8.58 7.28 13.63
CA GLY A 81 9.28 8.24 12.79
C GLY A 81 8.60 8.44 11.45
N VAL A 82 8.30 7.37 10.73
CA VAL A 82 7.70 7.48 9.38
C VAL A 82 6.27 8.02 9.39
N VAL A 83 5.50 7.75 10.44
CA VAL A 83 4.08 8.16 10.54
C VAL A 83 3.92 9.58 11.09
N LEU A 84 4.80 9.99 12.01
CA LEU A 84 4.65 11.23 12.76
C LEU A 84 4.55 12.50 11.92
N PRO A 85 5.34 12.72 10.86
CA PRO A 85 5.23 13.90 10.02
C PRO A 85 3.86 14.02 9.35
N SER A 86 3.39 12.95 8.73
CA SER A 86 2.07 12.92 8.09
C SER A 86 0.94 13.14 9.09
N PHE A 87 1.05 12.54 10.27
CA PHE A 87 0.07 12.71 11.34
C PHE A 87 -0.02 14.16 11.82
N ILE A 88 1.13 14.82 12.06
CA ILE A 88 1.16 16.22 12.49
C ILE A 88 0.58 17.13 11.39
N ILE A 89 0.98 16.93 10.13
CA ILE A 89 0.50 17.73 9.01
C ILE A 89 -1.02 17.59 8.87
N ILE A 90 -1.56 16.38 8.95
CA ILE A 90 -3.01 16.14 8.86
C ILE A 90 -3.74 16.81 10.02
N LEU A 91 -3.21 16.75 11.25
CA LEU A 91 -3.82 17.43 12.41
C LEU A 91 -3.84 18.96 12.23
N LEU A 92 -2.74 19.55 11.75
CA LEU A 92 -2.67 20.97 11.48
C LEU A 92 -3.67 21.38 10.39
N ILE A 93 -3.73 20.62 9.31
CA ILE A 93 -4.70 20.85 8.23
C ILE A 93 -6.13 20.72 8.77
N ALA A 94 -6.44 19.70 9.56
CA ALA A 94 -7.76 19.48 10.13
C ALA A 94 -8.20 20.62 11.06
N ALA A 95 -7.29 21.16 11.86
CA ALA A 95 -7.57 22.30 12.74
C ALA A 95 -7.95 23.57 11.96
N VAL A 96 -7.27 23.82 10.82
CA VAL A 96 -7.53 24.99 9.97
C VAL A 96 -8.71 24.74 9.03
N LEU A 97 -8.87 23.51 8.52
CA LEU A 97 -9.86 23.13 7.51
C LEU A 97 -11.29 23.44 7.94
N LYS A 98 -11.62 23.25 9.23
CA LYS A 98 -12.96 23.57 9.79
C LYS A 98 -13.37 25.01 9.48
N ASN A 99 -12.45 25.96 9.53
CA ASN A 99 -12.69 27.36 9.20
C ASN A 99 -12.66 27.60 7.69
N LEU A 100 -11.77 26.93 6.96
CA LEU A 100 -11.64 27.06 5.51
C LEU A 100 -12.86 26.48 4.77
N MET A 101 -13.50 25.47 5.28
CA MET A 101 -14.72 24.87 4.69
C MET A 101 -15.92 25.84 4.66
N LYS A 102 -15.85 26.98 5.34
CA LYS A 102 -16.87 28.04 5.23
C LYS A 102 -16.81 28.79 3.90
N TYR A 103 -15.67 28.73 3.20
CA TYR A 103 -15.48 29.41 1.93
C TYR A 103 -15.93 28.52 0.76
N ALA A 104 -16.77 29.08 -0.12
CA ALA A 104 -17.31 28.38 -1.28
C ALA A 104 -16.20 27.83 -2.21
N GLY A 105 -15.10 28.58 -2.38
CA GLY A 105 -13.95 28.16 -3.20
C GLY A 105 -13.28 26.89 -2.68
N VAL A 106 -13.16 26.72 -1.35
CA VAL A 106 -12.58 25.52 -0.74
C VAL A 106 -13.47 24.31 -0.98
N ASN A 107 -14.78 24.48 -0.81
CA ASN A 107 -15.75 23.42 -1.10
C ASN A 107 -15.75 23.03 -2.58
N ALA A 108 -15.67 24.00 -3.49
CA ALA A 108 -15.58 23.74 -4.93
C ALA A 108 -14.29 22.95 -5.26
N PHE A 109 -13.15 23.35 -4.71
CA PHE A 109 -11.88 22.66 -4.88
C PHE A 109 -11.93 21.21 -4.38
N LEU A 110 -12.42 20.98 -3.15
CA LEU A 110 -12.55 19.65 -2.59
C LEU A 110 -13.54 18.78 -3.39
N SER A 111 -14.62 19.38 -3.90
CA SER A 111 -15.56 18.68 -4.77
C SER A 111 -14.94 18.28 -6.11
N GLY A 112 -14.02 19.10 -6.65
CA GLY A 112 -13.27 18.79 -7.86
C GLY A 112 -12.22 17.67 -7.66
N ILE A 113 -11.66 17.52 -6.46
CA ILE A 113 -10.69 16.46 -6.16
C ILE A 113 -11.35 15.07 -6.09
N ARG A 114 -12.58 14.98 -5.62
CA ARG A 114 -13.28 13.68 -5.46
C ARG A 114 -13.28 12.82 -6.72
N PRO A 115 -13.69 13.31 -7.90
CA PRO A 115 -13.67 12.52 -9.13
C PRO A 115 -12.23 12.11 -9.52
N CYS A 116 -11.21 12.96 -9.26
CA CYS A 116 -9.82 12.61 -9.53
C CYS A 116 -9.34 11.43 -8.68
N VAL A 117 -9.67 11.43 -7.38
CA VAL A 117 -9.35 10.31 -6.49
C VAL A 117 -10.06 9.03 -6.92
N ILE A 118 -11.33 9.11 -7.29
CA ILE A 118 -12.09 7.96 -7.81
C ILE A 118 -11.45 7.43 -9.10
N ALA A 119 -11.08 8.33 -10.02
CA ALA A 119 -10.40 7.95 -11.26
C ALA A 119 -9.06 7.26 -11.01
N MET A 120 -8.26 7.73 -10.05
CA MET A 120 -6.99 7.10 -9.67
C MET A 120 -7.20 5.69 -9.10
N ILE A 121 -8.19 5.51 -8.23
CA ILE A 121 -8.52 4.19 -7.66
C ILE A 121 -8.98 3.24 -8.77
N LEU A 122 -9.85 3.69 -9.68
CA LEU A 122 -10.31 2.88 -10.79
C LEU A 122 -9.17 2.55 -11.77
N ALA A 123 -8.31 3.50 -12.10
CA ALA A 123 -7.16 3.28 -12.96
C ALA A 123 -6.22 2.22 -12.39
N THR A 124 -5.93 2.29 -11.08
CA THR A 124 -5.12 1.29 -10.38
C THR A 124 -5.79 -0.08 -10.40
N ALA A 125 -7.09 -0.16 -10.09
CA ALA A 125 -7.82 -1.41 -10.09
C ALA A 125 -7.86 -2.06 -11.49
N ILE A 126 -8.10 -1.27 -12.53
CA ILE A 126 -8.09 -1.74 -13.93
C ILE A 126 -6.67 -2.18 -14.33
N GLY A 127 -5.65 -1.38 -14.02
CA GLY A 127 -4.26 -1.72 -14.32
C GLY A 127 -3.83 -3.03 -13.66
N MET A 128 -4.12 -3.22 -12.38
CA MET A 128 -3.85 -4.46 -11.67
C MET A 128 -4.62 -5.64 -12.26
N THR A 129 -5.88 -5.45 -12.63
CA THR A 129 -6.70 -6.50 -13.25
C THR A 129 -6.10 -6.93 -14.59
N ILE A 130 -5.72 -5.99 -15.43
CA ILE A 130 -5.08 -6.24 -16.72
C ILE A 130 -3.73 -6.95 -16.52
N SER A 131 -2.91 -6.49 -15.58
CA SER A 131 -1.62 -7.09 -15.27
C SER A 131 -1.76 -8.55 -14.83
N ILE A 132 -2.68 -8.85 -13.92
CA ILE A 132 -2.88 -10.20 -13.37
C ILE A 132 -3.54 -11.15 -14.39
N LEU A 133 -4.55 -10.69 -15.13
CA LEU A 133 -5.30 -11.55 -16.05
C LEU A 133 -4.60 -11.77 -17.38
N LEU A 134 -3.92 -10.74 -17.90
CA LEU A 134 -3.31 -10.75 -19.23
C LEU A 134 -1.77 -10.79 -19.22
N GLY A 135 -1.17 -10.76 -18.03
CA GLY A 135 0.30 -10.72 -17.88
C GLY A 135 0.94 -9.42 -18.38
N PHE A 136 0.16 -8.34 -18.49
CA PHE A 136 0.61 -7.05 -19.03
C PHE A 136 1.32 -6.27 -17.93
N THR A 137 2.64 -6.37 -17.86
CA THR A 137 3.46 -5.66 -16.86
C THR A 137 4.05 -4.37 -17.40
N ASP A 138 4.38 -4.32 -18.71
CA ASP A 138 4.97 -3.17 -19.39
C ASP A 138 4.43 -3.03 -20.81
N ILE A 139 4.61 -1.83 -21.41
CA ILE A 139 4.19 -1.51 -22.78
C ILE A 139 4.80 -2.47 -23.81
N TYR A 140 5.95 -3.08 -23.49
CA TYR A 140 6.66 -4.02 -24.36
C TYR A 140 6.45 -5.50 -23.98
N SER A 141 5.68 -5.79 -22.94
CA SER A 141 5.42 -7.17 -22.53
C SER A 141 4.47 -7.86 -23.52
N ALA A 142 4.80 -9.10 -23.90
CA ALA A 142 3.89 -9.92 -24.69
C ALA A 142 2.66 -10.32 -23.86
N LEU A 143 1.50 -10.36 -24.50
CA LEU A 143 0.29 -10.87 -23.86
C LEU A 143 0.51 -12.34 -23.45
N ALA A 144 0.45 -12.59 -22.14
CA ALA A 144 0.53 -13.94 -21.57
C ALA A 144 -0.65 -14.15 -20.61
N PRO A 145 -1.87 -14.38 -21.14
CA PRO A 145 -3.05 -14.56 -20.30
C PRO A 145 -2.88 -15.82 -19.44
N ASP A 146 -3.10 -15.66 -18.13
CA ASP A 146 -3.10 -16.77 -17.20
C ASP A 146 -4.53 -17.33 -17.04
N PRO A 147 -4.80 -18.54 -17.58
CA PRO A 147 -6.14 -19.13 -17.51
C PRO A 147 -6.59 -19.40 -16.06
N LYS A 148 -5.67 -19.66 -15.13
CA LYS A 148 -5.99 -19.89 -13.72
C LYS A 148 -6.47 -18.61 -13.05
N SER A 149 -5.76 -17.50 -13.27
CA SER A 149 -6.15 -16.17 -12.76
C SER A 149 -7.50 -15.71 -13.31
N ILE A 150 -7.74 -15.95 -14.60
CA ILE A 150 -9.03 -15.65 -15.27
C ILE A 150 -10.16 -16.48 -14.63
N LEU A 151 -9.92 -17.77 -14.38
CA LEU A 151 -10.90 -18.66 -13.74
C LEU A 151 -11.24 -18.17 -12.33
N VAL A 152 -10.23 -17.86 -11.51
CA VAL A 152 -10.44 -17.33 -10.14
C VAL A 152 -11.24 -16.04 -10.18
N PHE A 153 -10.86 -15.12 -11.07
CA PHE A 153 -11.58 -13.85 -11.23
C PHE A 153 -13.05 -14.08 -11.60
N ALA A 154 -13.34 -14.97 -12.55
CA ALA A 154 -14.70 -15.30 -12.94
C ALA A 154 -15.51 -15.90 -11.79
N ILE A 155 -14.91 -16.83 -11.02
CA ILE A 155 -15.57 -17.44 -9.84
C ILE A 155 -15.87 -16.36 -8.79
N LEU A 156 -14.93 -15.50 -8.48
CA LEU A 156 -15.12 -14.42 -7.51
C LEU A 156 -16.20 -13.44 -7.96
N TRP A 157 -16.20 -13.08 -9.25
CA TRP A 157 -17.20 -12.20 -9.82
C TRP A 157 -18.61 -12.80 -9.75
N LEU A 158 -18.77 -14.07 -10.15
CA LEU A 158 -20.03 -14.80 -10.06
C LEU A 158 -20.50 -14.93 -8.60
N THR A 159 -19.59 -15.25 -7.69
CA THR A 159 -19.88 -15.37 -6.25
C THR A 159 -20.36 -14.03 -5.69
N HIS A 160 -19.71 -12.92 -6.04
CA HIS A 160 -20.09 -11.59 -5.61
C HIS A 160 -21.49 -11.23 -6.09
N PHE A 161 -21.76 -11.41 -7.38
CA PHE A 161 -23.08 -11.11 -7.97
C PHE A 161 -24.18 -12.04 -7.46
N GLY A 162 -23.90 -13.34 -7.35
CA GLY A 162 -24.84 -14.34 -6.81
C GLY A 162 -25.22 -14.00 -5.37
N TYR A 163 -24.21 -13.72 -4.53
CA TYR A 163 -24.46 -13.36 -3.14
C TYR A 163 -25.29 -12.07 -3.01
N LYS A 164 -24.94 -11.04 -3.79
CA LYS A 164 -25.67 -9.78 -3.81
C LYS A 164 -27.11 -9.95 -4.26
N ARG A 165 -27.37 -10.86 -5.22
CA ARG A 165 -28.72 -11.14 -5.72
C ARG A 165 -29.58 -11.88 -4.70
N ILE A 166 -28.98 -12.82 -3.94
CA ILE A 166 -29.70 -13.64 -2.94
C ILE A 166 -29.91 -12.85 -1.64
N LYS A 167 -28.87 -12.24 -1.10
CA LYS A 167 -28.91 -11.56 0.21
C LYS A 167 -29.17 -10.06 0.16
N LYS A 168 -29.28 -9.47 -1.03
CA LYS A 168 -29.47 -8.00 -1.26
C LYS A 168 -28.36 -7.13 -0.63
N THR A 169 -27.29 -7.72 -0.10
CA THR A 169 -26.14 -7.06 0.51
C THR A 169 -24.86 -7.55 -0.17
N ALA A 170 -23.85 -6.68 -0.31
CA ALA A 170 -22.55 -7.10 -0.83
C ALA A 170 -21.85 -8.02 0.18
N PRO A 171 -21.14 -9.07 -0.26
CA PRO A 171 -20.30 -9.87 0.63
C PRO A 171 -19.20 -9.01 1.26
N SER A 172 -18.81 -9.35 2.50
CA SER A 172 -17.70 -8.67 3.17
C SER A 172 -16.41 -8.86 2.36
N PRO A 173 -15.60 -7.81 2.16
CA PRO A 173 -14.29 -7.92 1.48
C PRO A 173 -13.40 -8.99 2.11
N ILE A 174 -13.40 -9.13 3.44
CA ILE A 174 -12.61 -10.13 4.15
C ILE A 174 -12.98 -11.55 3.71
N ILE A 175 -14.28 -11.86 3.60
CA ILE A 175 -14.75 -13.16 3.16
C ILE A 175 -14.31 -13.44 1.72
N MET A 176 -14.35 -12.43 0.85
CA MET A 176 -13.91 -12.55 -0.55
C MET A 176 -12.39 -12.80 -0.63
N ILE A 177 -11.59 -12.14 0.21
CA ILE A 177 -10.14 -12.37 0.29
C ILE A 177 -9.83 -13.79 0.76
N LEU A 178 -10.47 -14.26 1.83
CA LEU A 178 -10.27 -15.63 2.33
C LEU A 178 -10.70 -16.67 1.30
N PHE A 179 -11.79 -16.44 0.61
CA PHE A 179 -12.27 -17.32 -0.45
C PHE A 179 -11.31 -17.34 -1.65
N SER A 180 -10.81 -16.18 -2.05
CA SER A 180 -9.77 -16.06 -3.08
C SER A 180 -8.48 -16.80 -2.69
N ALA A 181 -8.03 -16.66 -1.44
CA ALA A 181 -6.85 -17.37 -0.93
C ALA A 181 -7.04 -18.90 -1.00
N ALA A 182 -8.21 -19.41 -0.58
CA ALA A 182 -8.51 -20.85 -0.66
C ALA A 182 -8.49 -21.35 -2.11
N LEU A 183 -9.06 -20.60 -3.06
CA LEU A 183 -8.99 -20.94 -4.48
C LEU A 183 -7.57 -20.90 -5.02
N GLY A 184 -6.76 -19.93 -4.57
CA GLY A 184 -5.34 -19.84 -4.91
C GLY A 184 -4.57 -21.08 -4.48
N ILE A 185 -4.71 -21.49 -3.23
CA ILE A 185 -4.08 -22.71 -2.70
C ILE A 185 -4.48 -23.95 -3.52
N LEU A 186 -5.75 -24.10 -3.86
CA LEU A 186 -6.23 -25.23 -4.64
C LEU A 186 -5.70 -25.28 -6.07
N LEU A 187 -5.51 -24.13 -6.72
CA LEU A 187 -5.13 -24.08 -8.14
C LEU A 187 -3.61 -24.00 -8.39
N TRP A 188 -2.87 -23.44 -7.45
CA TRP A 188 -1.40 -23.36 -7.55
C TRP A 188 -0.65 -24.34 -6.66
N GLY A 189 -1.34 -25.02 -5.72
CA GLY A 189 -0.75 -26.09 -4.91
C GLY A 189 0.30 -25.62 -3.90
N VAL A 190 0.16 -24.40 -3.37
CA VAL A 190 1.08 -23.82 -2.37
C VAL A 190 0.49 -23.98 -1.00
#